data_1299dc6509a4cce510d0318cc54d1dd4
#
_entry.id   1299dc6509a4cce510d0318cc54d1dd4
#
_cell.length_a   1.000
_cell.length_b   1.000
_cell.length_c   1.000
_cell.angle_alpha   90.00
_cell.angle_beta   90.00
_cell.angle_gamma   90.00
#
_symmetry.space_group_name_H-M   'P 1'
#
loop_
_entity.id
_entity.type
_entity.pdbx_description
1 polymer ?
#
loop_
_entity_poly.entity_id
_entity_poly.type
_entity_poly.pdbx_seq_one_letter_code
_entity_poly.pdbx_strand_id
1 'polypeptide(L)'
;MEDWMKTARVDTDRSYLATACWPYDRFPEMSQLMAGSQVVVLDAQGPGVVTNFHSSRMDILDEILFTKSAAEPDAYRRVLIEITYDHHEKPDISMPLSAFLADIDGACDQFRSIYFSKVAYSHNFRLPIPFKKHIKIVLKNPTDTDLISYTDVQWKKLSDLPADMGYLKIAYFDEELQIPEEVGHLCHIQGAGTVRAHWMNLGTDLDLAWNGEYICEGNQQYYIDGEEEPSIEYCGNEDAFSHSWGFGDCCGGDLHAVITRMEHPTPTRTEIAMLRCRTLDSIGFQKSLRLVLDYRYDFYAKDSTNPYHKQGVFASRKRVSYPLRVRNCIYYYSLECDKK
;
A
#
# COMPACT_ATOMS: atom_id res chain seq x y z
N MET A 1 -9.54 -14.43 25.91
CA MET A 1 -9.70 -13.12 26.60
C MET A 1 -10.41 -12.22 25.62
N GLU A 2 -11.53 -11.66 26.00
CA GLU A 2 -12.33 -10.79 25.14
C GLU A 2 -11.58 -9.51 24.80
N ASP A 3 -11.75 -8.98 23.58
CA ASP A 3 -10.93 -7.86 23.08
C ASP A 3 -11.08 -6.57 23.88
N TRP A 4 -12.26 -6.31 24.43
CA TRP A 4 -12.47 -5.18 25.31
C TRP A 4 -11.64 -5.26 26.61
N MET A 5 -11.38 -6.47 27.14
CA MET A 5 -10.50 -6.66 28.30
C MET A 5 -9.05 -6.32 27.98
N LYS A 6 -8.62 -6.54 26.73
CA LYS A 6 -7.28 -6.13 26.28
C LYS A 6 -7.14 -4.61 26.27
N THR A 7 -8.19 -3.91 25.84
CA THR A 7 -8.23 -2.44 25.80
C THR A 7 -8.12 -1.81 27.18
N ALA A 8 -8.66 -2.47 28.21
CA ALA A 8 -8.63 -1.97 29.59
C ALA A 8 -7.32 -2.30 30.34
N ARG A 9 -6.38 -3.00 29.73
CA ARG A 9 -5.10 -3.29 30.38
C ARG A 9 -4.24 -2.05 30.47
N VAL A 10 -3.57 -1.89 31.60
CA VAL A 10 -2.52 -0.88 31.76
C VAL A 10 -1.31 -1.31 30.95
N ASP A 11 -0.94 -0.48 30.01
CA ASP A 11 0.27 -0.65 29.20
C ASP A 11 1.47 -0.15 30.02
N THR A 12 2.48 -0.97 30.18
CA THR A 12 3.70 -0.63 30.91
C THR A 12 4.83 -0.14 30.00
N ASP A 13 4.66 -0.30 28.70
CA ASP A 13 5.64 0.15 27.72
C ASP A 13 5.57 1.67 27.55
N ARG A 14 6.72 2.30 27.50
CA ARG A 14 6.79 3.74 27.34
C ARG A 14 6.52 4.17 25.91
N SER A 15 5.53 5.03 25.73
CA SER A 15 5.18 5.63 24.43
C SER A 15 5.94 6.93 24.19
N TYR A 16 6.26 7.16 22.91
CA TYR A 16 6.94 8.34 22.40
C TYR A 16 6.26 8.85 21.14
N LEU A 17 6.41 10.15 20.89
CA LEU A 17 6.10 10.79 19.62
C LEU A 17 7.38 11.38 19.04
N ALA A 18 7.74 10.99 17.84
CA ALA A 18 8.76 11.63 17.05
C ALA A 18 8.12 12.43 15.93
N THR A 19 8.69 13.57 15.62
CA THR A 19 8.16 14.44 14.56
C THR A 19 9.33 14.91 13.72
N ALA A 20 9.13 15.02 12.42
CA ALA A 20 10.12 15.59 11.51
C ALA A 20 10.07 17.13 11.57
N CYS A 21 10.02 17.64 12.75
CA CYS A 21 9.78 19.03 12.95
C CYS A 21 11.07 19.76 13.25
N TRP A 22 11.11 20.99 12.80
CA TRP A 22 12.13 21.93 13.17
C TRP A 22 12.19 22.04 14.70
N PRO A 23 13.37 22.04 15.32
CA PRO A 23 13.50 22.13 16.77
C PRO A 23 13.28 23.57 17.27
N TYR A 24 12.15 24.18 16.96
CA TYR A 24 11.76 25.40 17.63
C TYR A 24 11.01 25.06 18.91
N ASP A 25 11.71 25.22 20.01
CA ASP A 25 11.20 25.36 21.37
C ASP A 25 9.85 24.71 21.67
N ARG A 26 9.78 23.39 21.59
CA ARG A 26 8.66 22.57 22.06
C ARG A 26 7.39 22.52 21.22
N PHE A 27 7.30 23.18 20.07
CA PHE A 27 6.20 23.03 19.14
C PHE A 27 6.69 22.36 17.87
N PRO A 28 6.46 21.06 17.72
CA PRO A 28 6.72 20.36 16.49
C PRO A 28 5.70 20.83 15.44
N GLU A 29 6.09 21.74 14.54
CA GLU A 29 5.09 22.29 13.64
C GLU A 29 5.10 21.67 12.24
N MET A 30 6.22 21.65 11.54
CA MET A 30 6.20 21.33 10.12
C MET A 30 7.41 20.54 9.69
N SER A 31 7.19 19.49 8.91
CA SER A 31 8.26 18.86 8.15
C SER A 31 8.55 19.67 6.91
N GLN A 32 9.63 20.41 6.89
CA GLN A 32 10.10 21.12 5.70
C GLN A 32 10.94 20.15 4.87
N LEU A 33 10.44 19.82 3.69
CA LEU A 33 11.09 18.97 2.71
C LEU A 33 11.58 19.85 1.56
N MET A 34 12.72 20.50 1.76
CA MET A 34 13.33 21.34 0.74
C MET A 34 13.67 20.52 -0.51
N ALA A 35 13.67 21.16 -1.67
CA ALA A 35 14.03 20.56 -2.94
C ALA A 35 15.35 19.77 -2.84
N GLY A 36 15.36 18.53 -3.28
CA GLY A 36 16.52 17.65 -3.23
C GLY A 36 16.98 17.23 -1.81
N SER A 37 16.22 17.55 -0.77
CA SER A 37 16.60 17.28 0.62
C SER A 37 15.95 16.04 1.21
N GLN A 38 16.34 15.73 2.43
CA GLN A 38 15.72 14.67 3.24
C GLN A 38 15.55 15.11 4.70
N VAL A 39 14.57 14.54 5.35
CA VAL A 39 14.26 14.78 6.77
C VAL A 39 14.17 13.43 7.51
N VAL A 40 14.83 13.35 8.65
CA VAL A 40 14.72 12.20 9.56
C VAL A 40 13.47 12.38 10.42
N VAL A 41 12.51 11.47 10.29
CA VAL A 41 11.26 11.49 11.05
C VAL A 41 11.38 10.73 12.36
N LEU A 42 12.12 9.63 12.33
CA LEU A 42 12.41 8.81 13.50
C LEU A 42 13.83 8.27 13.41
N ASP A 43 14.56 8.35 14.52
CA ASP A 43 15.85 7.68 14.73
C ASP A 43 15.85 7.17 16.18
N ALA A 44 15.59 5.86 16.37
CA ALA A 44 15.32 5.32 17.69
C ALA A 44 16.02 3.98 17.95
N GLN A 45 16.56 3.86 19.17
CA GLN A 45 17.16 2.61 19.66
C GLN A 45 16.09 1.66 20.20
N GLY A 46 16.14 0.41 19.72
CA GLY A 46 15.24 -0.68 20.06
C GLY A 46 15.62 -1.44 21.35
N PRO A 47 14.90 -2.54 21.63
CA PRO A 47 13.75 -3.01 20.85
C PRO A 47 12.53 -2.07 20.97
N GLY A 48 11.72 -2.06 19.93
CA GLY A 48 10.55 -1.18 19.90
C GLY A 48 9.57 -1.51 18.77
N VAL A 49 8.49 -0.76 18.74
CA VAL A 49 7.47 -0.87 17.68
C VAL A 49 6.90 0.50 17.35
N VAL A 50 6.87 0.87 16.07
CA VAL A 50 6.06 2.00 15.61
C VAL A 50 4.60 1.54 15.57
N THR A 51 3.72 2.33 16.17
CA THR A 51 2.30 2.02 16.30
C THR A 51 1.40 2.87 15.42
N ASN A 52 1.89 4.05 15.02
CA ASN A 52 1.21 4.91 14.05
C ASN A 52 2.25 5.77 13.33
N PHE A 53 2.16 5.80 12.03
CA PHE A 53 2.81 6.81 11.19
C PHE A 53 1.71 7.71 10.64
N HIS A 54 1.76 8.98 10.97
CA HIS A 54 0.83 9.99 10.50
C HIS A 54 1.54 10.95 9.56
N SER A 55 0.87 11.33 8.47
CA SER A 55 1.32 12.40 7.58
C SER A 55 0.13 13.17 7.05
N SER A 56 0.22 14.50 7.05
CA SER A 56 -0.70 15.31 6.29
C SER A 56 -0.39 15.21 4.78
N ARG A 57 -1.27 15.73 3.94
CA ARG A 57 -0.93 15.92 2.53
C ARG A 57 0.31 16.82 2.39
N MET A 58 0.98 16.71 1.26
CA MET A 58 2.06 17.61 0.87
C MET A 58 1.50 18.86 0.21
N ASP A 59 1.96 20.01 0.67
CA ASP A 59 1.65 21.31 0.08
C ASP A 59 2.96 22.00 -0.34
N ILE A 60 2.89 22.94 -1.27
CA ILE A 60 4.03 23.79 -1.61
C ILE A 60 4.29 24.75 -0.43
N LEU A 61 5.53 24.83 -0.01
CA LEU A 61 5.96 25.78 1.02
C LEU A 61 5.97 27.19 0.44
N ASP A 62 5.19 28.09 1.06
CA ASP A 62 5.32 29.53 0.85
C ASP A 62 6.40 30.09 1.80
N GLU A 63 7.55 30.41 1.26
CA GLU A 63 8.70 30.88 2.05
C GLU A 63 8.44 32.23 2.75
N ILE A 64 7.54 33.04 2.21
CA ILE A 64 7.27 34.39 2.77
C ILE A 64 6.32 34.28 3.96
N LEU A 65 5.28 33.45 3.82
CA LEU A 65 4.25 33.34 4.85
C LEU A 65 4.50 32.16 5.79
N PHE A 66 5.47 31.30 5.50
CA PHE A 66 5.69 30.01 6.16
C PHE A 66 4.41 29.15 6.22
N THR A 67 3.57 29.30 5.20
CA THR A 67 2.29 28.61 5.06
C THR A 67 2.23 27.87 3.75
N LYS A 68 1.25 26.98 3.65
CA LYS A 68 0.97 26.28 2.38
C LYS A 68 0.41 27.28 1.36
N SER A 69 0.99 27.32 0.17
CA SER A 69 0.50 28.13 -0.93
C SER A 69 -0.51 27.38 -1.80
N ALA A 70 -0.27 26.10 -2.06
CA ALA A 70 -1.12 25.24 -2.88
C ALA A 70 -0.88 23.77 -2.54
N ALA A 71 -1.86 22.91 -2.86
CA ALA A 71 -1.66 21.48 -2.87
C ALA A 71 -0.74 21.09 -4.05
N GLU A 72 0.19 20.18 -3.82
CA GLU A 72 1.06 19.61 -4.84
C GLU A 72 0.86 18.09 -4.92
N PRO A 73 -0.20 17.62 -5.61
CA PRO A 73 -0.55 16.21 -5.67
C PRO A 73 0.58 15.33 -6.25
N ASP A 74 1.29 15.86 -7.25
CA ASP A 74 2.38 15.12 -7.88
C ASP A 74 3.60 14.98 -6.99
N ALA A 75 3.85 15.91 -6.10
CA ALA A 75 4.96 15.82 -5.15
C ALA A 75 4.78 14.65 -4.19
N TYR A 76 3.55 14.41 -3.74
CA TYR A 76 3.23 13.31 -2.85
C TYR A 76 3.56 11.94 -3.44
N ARG A 77 3.42 11.78 -4.75
CA ARG A 77 3.84 10.57 -5.48
C ARG A 77 5.35 10.43 -5.58
N ARG A 78 6.07 11.53 -5.61
CA ARG A 78 7.53 11.56 -5.83
C ARG A 78 8.32 11.53 -4.52
N VAL A 79 7.75 12.02 -3.41
CA VAL A 79 8.37 11.93 -2.10
C VAL A 79 8.53 10.46 -1.71
N LEU A 80 9.74 10.09 -1.28
CA LEU A 80 10.06 8.74 -0.87
C LEU A 80 10.04 8.63 0.65
N ILE A 81 9.57 7.49 1.16
CA ILE A 81 9.82 7.03 2.51
C ILE A 81 10.91 5.96 2.48
N GLU A 82 11.88 6.08 3.37
CA GLU A 82 12.90 5.06 3.60
C GLU A 82 12.86 4.61 5.07
N ILE A 83 12.85 3.30 5.27
CA ILE A 83 12.93 2.69 6.59
C ILE A 83 14.15 1.78 6.62
N THR A 84 15.04 2.01 7.59
CA THR A 84 16.24 1.21 7.80
C THR A 84 16.17 0.57 9.18
N TYR A 85 16.33 -0.76 9.23
CA TYR A 85 16.38 -1.52 10.48
C TYR A 85 17.81 -1.82 10.91
N ASP A 86 18.02 -1.88 12.21
CA ASP A 86 19.15 -2.50 12.87
C ASP A 86 20.54 -2.06 12.37
N HIS A 87 20.65 -0.79 11.96
CA HIS A 87 21.87 -0.17 11.42
C HIS A 87 22.33 -0.73 10.07
N HIS A 88 21.41 -1.21 9.24
CA HIS A 88 21.75 -1.59 7.88
C HIS A 88 22.30 -0.39 7.10
N GLU A 89 23.19 -0.64 6.15
CA GLU A 89 23.77 0.41 5.31
C GLU A 89 22.78 0.99 4.30
N LYS A 90 21.83 0.15 3.87
CA LYS A 90 20.80 0.52 2.89
C LYS A 90 19.41 0.41 3.54
N PRO A 91 18.46 1.22 3.09
CA PRO A 91 17.10 1.08 3.56
C PRO A 91 16.52 -0.29 3.19
N ASP A 92 15.78 -0.88 4.12
CA ASP A 92 15.03 -2.12 3.93
C ASP A 92 13.73 -1.87 3.17
N ILE A 93 13.16 -0.69 3.32
CA ILE A 93 12.01 -0.19 2.57
C ILE A 93 12.41 1.15 1.96
N SER A 94 12.21 1.30 0.63
CA SER A 94 12.36 2.56 -0.09
C SER A 94 11.32 2.61 -1.19
N MET A 95 10.36 3.53 -1.08
CA MET A 95 9.22 3.60 -1.99
C MET A 95 8.51 4.95 -1.94
N PRO A 96 7.63 5.28 -2.91
CA PRO A 96 6.80 6.47 -2.81
C PRO A 96 5.96 6.49 -1.54
N LEU A 97 5.92 7.64 -0.86
CA LEU A 97 5.16 7.80 0.38
C LEU A 97 3.66 7.55 0.18
N SER A 98 3.11 7.98 -0.95
CA SER A 98 1.71 7.72 -1.30
C SER A 98 1.42 6.22 -1.38
N ALA A 99 2.32 5.46 -2.01
CA ALA A 99 2.19 4.00 -2.10
C ALA A 99 2.32 3.33 -0.73
N PHE A 100 3.24 3.80 0.12
CA PHE A 100 3.38 3.32 1.49
C PHE A 100 2.09 3.53 2.32
N LEU A 101 1.39 4.62 2.10
CA LEU A 101 0.17 4.99 2.81
C LEU A 101 -1.12 4.44 2.15
N ALA A 102 -0.99 3.64 1.10
CA ALA A 102 -2.10 3.14 0.29
C ALA A 102 -3.00 4.28 -0.27
N ASP A 103 -2.43 5.46 -0.47
CA ASP A 103 -3.11 6.60 -1.06
C ASP A 103 -2.49 6.95 -2.41
N ILE A 104 -3.17 6.55 -3.45
CA ILE A 104 -2.72 6.85 -4.79
C ILE A 104 -3.15 8.26 -5.13
N ASP A 105 -2.17 9.07 -5.47
CA ASP A 105 -2.39 10.39 -6.06
C ASP A 105 -3.04 11.44 -5.16
N GLY A 106 -3.33 11.10 -3.91
CA GLY A 106 -4.07 12.00 -3.03
C GLY A 106 -5.51 12.28 -3.49
N ALA A 107 -6.02 11.53 -4.46
CA ALA A 107 -7.29 11.79 -5.11
C ALA A 107 -8.51 11.36 -4.27
N CYS A 108 -8.33 10.41 -3.36
CA CYS A 108 -9.42 10.00 -2.48
C CYS A 108 -9.61 10.99 -1.33
N ASP A 109 -10.83 11.45 -1.13
CA ASP A 109 -11.14 12.36 -0.02
C ASP A 109 -11.08 11.67 1.33
N GLN A 110 -11.50 10.41 1.40
CA GLN A 110 -11.44 9.63 2.63
C GLN A 110 -11.60 8.13 2.37
N PHE A 111 -10.88 7.35 3.15
CA PHE A 111 -11.09 5.90 3.28
C PHE A 111 -10.71 5.46 4.69
N ARG A 112 -11.19 4.29 5.11
CA ARG A 112 -10.90 3.72 6.42
C ARG A 112 -10.70 2.22 6.30
N SER A 113 -9.69 1.75 7.02
CA SER A 113 -9.52 0.34 7.35
C SER A 113 -8.87 0.23 8.73
N ILE A 114 -8.63 -0.98 9.19
CA ILE A 114 -7.97 -1.20 10.49
C ILE A 114 -6.53 -0.68 10.51
N TYR A 115 -5.82 -0.75 9.38
CA TYR A 115 -4.40 -0.37 9.30
C TYR A 115 -4.15 0.94 8.57
N PHE A 116 -5.03 1.33 7.67
CA PHE A 116 -4.84 2.51 6.82
C PHE A 116 -6.07 3.38 6.89
N SER A 117 -5.86 4.67 6.96
CA SER A 117 -6.98 5.61 6.82
C SER A 117 -6.52 6.93 6.28
N LYS A 118 -7.39 7.56 5.51
CA LYS A 118 -7.33 8.96 5.13
C LYS A 118 -8.59 9.65 5.61
N VAL A 119 -8.45 10.75 6.32
CA VAL A 119 -9.56 11.58 6.77
C VAL A 119 -9.21 13.01 6.44
N ALA A 120 -9.94 13.60 5.51
CA ALA A 120 -9.58 14.89 4.91
C ALA A 120 -8.14 14.86 4.36
N TYR A 121 -7.23 15.61 4.94
CA TYR A 121 -5.83 15.71 4.52
C TYR A 121 -4.87 14.87 5.37
N SER A 122 -5.39 14.04 6.25
CA SER A 122 -4.62 13.26 7.21
C SER A 122 -4.56 11.79 6.83
N HIS A 123 -3.36 11.24 6.67
CA HIS A 123 -3.09 9.84 6.42
C HIS A 123 -2.56 9.18 7.67
N ASN A 124 -3.02 7.96 7.95
CA ASN A 124 -2.52 7.16 9.04
C ASN A 124 -2.20 5.74 8.57
N PHE A 125 -1.03 5.27 8.97
CA PHE A 125 -0.55 3.92 8.78
C PHE A 125 -0.35 3.27 10.14
N ARG A 126 -1.06 2.18 10.43
CA ARG A 126 -1.12 1.53 11.73
C ARG A 126 -0.70 0.05 11.71
N LEU A 127 -0.22 -0.48 10.58
CA LEU A 127 0.48 -1.76 10.63
C LEU A 127 1.70 -1.59 11.55
N PRO A 128 1.84 -2.41 12.60
CA PRO A 128 2.98 -2.30 13.51
C PRO A 128 4.31 -2.39 12.74
N ILE A 129 5.30 -1.57 13.10
CA ILE A 129 6.65 -1.65 12.54
C ILE A 129 7.60 -2.03 13.67
N PRO A 130 7.78 -3.33 13.98
CA PRO A 130 8.70 -3.78 15.00
C PRO A 130 10.16 -3.63 14.55
N PHE A 131 11.05 -3.34 15.51
CA PHE A 131 12.49 -3.29 15.29
C PHE A 131 13.26 -3.81 16.51
N LYS A 132 14.33 -4.58 16.27
CA LYS A 132 15.06 -5.27 17.36
C LYS A 132 16.11 -4.38 18.00
N LYS A 133 16.91 -3.67 17.22
CA LYS A 133 18.03 -2.86 17.73
C LYS A 133 17.85 -1.39 17.42
N HIS A 134 17.43 -1.06 16.23
CA HIS A 134 17.38 0.31 15.76
C HIS A 134 16.38 0.45 14.62
N ILE A 135 15.74 1.61 14.51
CA ILE A 135 14.97 2.02 13.37
C ILE A 135 15.31 3.44 12.98
N LYS A 136 15.42 3.68 11.67
CA LYS A 136 15.51 5.03 11.12
C LYS A 136 14.49 5.18 10.02
N ILE A 137 13.65 6.23 10.10
CA ILE A 137 12.65 6.58 9.08
C ILE A 137 13.01 7.96 8.52
N VAL A 138 13.11 8.03 7.20
CA VAL A 138 13.50 9.24 6.46
C VAL A 138 12.47 9.52 5.39
N LEU A 139 12.09 10.78 5.23
CA LEU A 139 11.38 11.27 4.03
C LEU A 139 12.39 11.96 3.12
N LYS A 140 12.34 11.67 1.83
CA LYS A 140 13.19 12.29 0.81
C LYS A 140 12.34 13.00 -0.22
N ASN A 141 12.70 14.23 -0.52
CA ASN A 141 12.10 15.01 -1.59
C ASN A 141 13.06 15.05 -2.79
N PRO A 142 12.89 14.20 -3.79
CA PRO A 142 13.72 14.21 -4.99
C PRO A 142 13.31 15.29 -6.01
N THR A 143 12.34 16.12 -5.69
CA THR A 143 11.80 17.13 -6.60
C THR A 143 12.57 18.45 -6.50
N ASP A 144 12.29 19.36 -7.38
CA ASP A 144 12.79 20.74 -7.44
C ASP A 144 11.89 21.75 -6.71
N THR A 145 10.87 21.26 -6.01
CA THR A 145 9.86 22.06 -5.32
C THR A 145 10.03 21.90 -3.81
N ASP A 146 10.04 23.00 -3.09
CA ASP A 146 10.03 22.99 -1.63
C ASP A 146 8.64 22.61 -1.12
N LEU A 147 8.58 21.60 -0.29
CA LEU A 147 7.35 21.01 0.21
C LEU A 147 7.25 21.15 1.73
N ILE A 148 6.01 21.13 2.20
CA ILE A 148 5.65 21.13 3.60
C ILE A 148 4.66 20.02 3.90
N SER A 149 4.88 19.34 5.01
CA SER A 149 3.98 18.32 5.56
C SER A 149 4.01 18.35 7.08
N TYR A 150 3.00 17.77 7.69
CA TYR A 150 2.99 17.47 9.13
C TYR A 150 3.09 15.97 9.28
N THR A 151 4.26 15.51 9.72
CA THR A 151 4.53 14.07 9.85
C THR A 151 4.95 13.77 11.28
N ASP A 152 4.28 12.81 11.88
CA ASP A 152 4.63 12.31 13.21
C ASP A 152 4.61 10.77 13.25
N VAL A 153 5.41 10.21 14.16
CA VAL A 153 5.56 8.78 14.36
C VAL A 153 5.37 8.45 15.82
N GLN A 154 4.28 7.77 16.13
CA GLN A 154 4.06 7.24 17.46
C GLN A 154 4.71 5.86 17.58
N TRP A 155 5.51 5.65 18.62
CA TRP A 155 6.20 4.39 18.84
C TRP A 155 6.32 4.06 20.31
N LYS A 156 6.60 2.79 20.61
CA LYS A 156 6.84 2.31 21.96
C LYS A 156 8.23 1.71 22.08
N LYS A 157 8.90 2.03 23.18
CA LYS A 157 10.08 1.30 23.62
C LYS A 157 9.62 0.06 24.36
N LEU A 158 10.09 -1.09 23.92
CA LEU A 158 9.78 -2.38 24.54
C LEU A 158 10.95 -2.82 25.41
N SER A 159 10.67 -3.62 26.43
CA SER A 159 11.71 -4.31 27.20
C SER A 159 12.31 -5.45 26.42
N ASP A 160 11.52 -6.12 25.60
CA ASP A 160 11.91 -7.20 24.72
C ASP A 160 10.95 -7.30 23.55
N LEU A 161 11.38 -7.90 22.45
CA LEU A 161 10.54 -8.17 21.29
C LEU A 161 10.31 -9.70 21.23
N PRO A 162 9.04 -10.17 21.21
CA PRO A 162 8.74 -11.58 21.07
C PRO A 162 9.47 -12.23 19.89
N ALA A 163 9.95 -13.45 20.05
CA ALA A 163 10.78 -14.12 19.04
C ALA A 163 10.07 -14.35 17.70
N ASP A 164 8.75 -14.43 17.73
CA ASP A 164 7.87 -14.58 16.57
C ASP A 164 7.42 -13.23 15.96
N MET A 165 7.89 -12.11 16.49
CA MET A 165 7.62 -10.79 15.95
C MET A 165 8.57 -10.48 14.79
N GLY A 166 8.00 -10.33 13.58
CA GLY A 166 8.75 -10.06 12.36
C GLY A 166 8.93 -8.57 12.07
N TYR A 167 9.91 -8.26 11.22
CA TYR A 167 10.05 -6.94 10.61
C TYR A 167 8.97 -6.75 9.54
N LEU A 168 8.39 -5.56 9.47
CA LEU A 168 7.55 -5.18 8.34
C LEU A 168 8.40 -5.08 7.09
N LYS A 169 7.95 -5.71 6.02
CA LYS A 169 8.52 -5.63 4.68
C LYS A 169 7.44 -5.33 3.67
N ILE A 170 7.85 -4.79 2.53
CA ILE A 170 6.93 -4.39 1.47
C ILE A 170 7.48 -4.86 0.13
N ALA A 171 6.63 -5.53 -0.65
CA ALA A 171 6.87 -5.78 -2.05
C ALA A 171 6.02 -4.80 -2.87
N TYR A 172 6.68 -3.91 -3.59
CA TYR A 172 6.04 -2.87 -4.40
C TYR A 172 6.33 -3.10 -5.87
N PHE A 173 5.27 -2.98 -6.70
CA PHE A 173 5.30 -3.11 -8.14
C PHE A 173 4.59 -1.91 -8.76
N ASP A 174 5.13 -1.34 -9.83
CA ASP A 174 4.55 -0.20 -10.54
C ASP A 174 5.00 -0.24 -12.01
N GLU A 175 4.19 -0.88 -12.86
CA GLU A 175 4.47 -1.03 -14.28
C GLU A 175 3.19 -0.90 -15.11
N GLU A 176 3.35 -0.61 -16.39
CA GLU A 176 2.31 -0.69 -17.39
C GLU A 176 2.39 -2.04 -18.10
N LEU A 177 1.26 -2.75 -18.15
CA LEU A 177 1.12 -4.05 -18.79
C LEU A 177 0.20 -3.93 -19.99
N GLN A 178 0.53 -4.62 -21.07
CA GLN A 178 -0.38 -4.76 -22.21
C GLN A 178 -1.34 -5.92 -21.99
N ILE A 179 -2.57 -5.62 -21.65
CA ILE A 179 -3.60 -6.63 -21.32
C ILE A 179 -4.34 -7.05 -22.58
N PRO A 180 -4.63 -8.34 -22.80
CA PRO A 180 -4.36 -9.50 -21.94
C PRO A 180 -3.05 -10.24 -22.27
N GLU A 181 -2.21 -9.71 -23.17
CA GLU A 181 -1.04 -10.40 -23.70
C GLU A 181 0.04 -10.60 -22.62
N GLU A 182 0.18 -9.65 -21.72
CA GLU A 182 1.20 -9.66 -20.68
C GLU A 182 0.63 -10.14 -19.34
N VAL A 183 1.43 -10.94 -18.65
CA VAL A 183 1.16 -11.42 -17.31
C VAL A 183 1.96 -10.58 -16.31
N GLY A 184 1.26 -10.03 -15.33
CA GLY A 184 1.89 -9.24 -14.27
C GLY A 184 2.52 -10.13 -13.19
N HIS A 185 3.84 -10.11 -13.05
CA HIS A 185 4.55 -10.74 -11.94
C HIS A 185 4.69 -9.74 -10.79
N LEU A 186 3.63 -9.58 -10.00
CA LEU A 186 3.47 -8.48 -9.05
C LEU A 186 4.41 -8.56 -7.84
N CYS A 187 4.80 -9.74 -7.43
CA CYS A 187 5.88 -9.92 -6.46
C CYS A 187 6.49 -11.32 -6.53
N HIS A 188 7.75 -11.41 -6.08
CA HIS A 188 8.43 -12.66 -5.80
C HIS A 188 9.24 -12.49 -4.51
N ILE A 189 8.67 -12.93 -3.41
CA ILE A 189 9.24 -12.85 -2.07
C ILE A 189 9.95 -14.16 -1.78
N GLN A 190 11.21 -14.08 -1.33
CA GLN A 190 12.00 -15.23 -0.88
C GLN A 190 12.07 -15.25 0.66
N GLY A 191 12.17 -16.44 1.23
CA GLY A 191 12.16 -16.64 2.69
C GLY A 191 10.77 -16.86 3.25
N ALA A 192 10.68 -16.96 4.57
CA ALA A 192 9.41 -17.15 5.27
C ALA A 192 8.74 -15.81 5.61
N GLY A 193 7.41 -15.79 5.57
CA GLY A 193 6.67 -14.58 5.92
C GLY A 193 5.16 -14.77 6.03
N THR A 194 4.50 -13.67 6.37
CA THR A 194 3.04 -13.62 6.48
C THR A 194 2.51 -12.30 5.93
N VAL A 195 1.70 -12.36 4.89
CA VAL A 195 1.02 -11.20 4.31
C VAL A 195 -0.09 -10.72 5.24
N ARG A 196 -0.12 -9.42 5.51
CA ARG A 196 -1.10 -8.78 6.40
C ARG A 196 -1.95 -7.71 5.74
N ALA A 197 -1.48 -7.15 4.63
CA ALA A 197 -2.28 -6.24 3.83
C ALA A 197 -1.84 -6.29 2.37
N HIS A 198 -2.78 -5.98 1.50
CA HIS A 198 -2.58 -5.87 0.08
C HIS A 198 -3.40 -4.70 -0.45
N TRP A 199 -2.78 -3.81 -1.18
CA TRP A 199 -3.52 -2.86 -2.01
C TRP A 199 -3.04 -2.91 -3.45
N MET A 200 -3.96 -2.57 -4.35
CA MET A 200 -3.70 -2.52 -5.78
C MET A 200 -4.41 -1.32 -6.39
N ASN A 201 -3.74 -0.68 -7.32
CA ASN A 201 -4.34 0.31 -8.21
C ASN A 201 -4.20 -0.14 -9.65
N LEU A 202 -5.29 -0.06 -10.37
CA LEU A 202 -5.39 -0.38 -11.77
C LEU A 202 -5.92 0.86 -12.50
N GLY A 203 -5.21 1.30 -13.54
CA GLY A 203 -5.57 2.50 -14.28
C GLY A 203 -5.25 2.41 -15.77
N THR A 204 -6.13 2.96 -16.60
CA THR A 204 -5.92 3.10 -18.05
C THR A 204 -6.49 4.42 -18.54
N ASP A 205 -5.87 5.01 -19.55
CA ASP A 205 -6.36 6.23 -20.18
C ASP A 205 -7.47 5.97 -21.21
N LEU A 206 -7.96 4.74 -21.29
CA LEU A 206 -9.12 4.41 -22.11
C LEU A 206 -10.41 4.60 -21.33
N ASP A 207 -11.41 5.17 -22.01
CA ASP A 207 -12.80 5.06 -21.58
C ASP A 207 -13.26 3.62 -21.81
N LEU A 208 -13.07 2.80 -20.79
CA LEU A 208 -13.70 1.49 -20.75
C LEU A 208 -15.16 1.72 -20.36
N ALA A 209 -15.99 2.07 -21.35
CA ALA A 209 -17.38 2.53 -21.27
C ALA A 209 -18.33 1.67 -20.40
N TRP A 210 -17.81 0.68 -19.75
CA TRP A 210 -18.49 -0.23 -18.85
C TRP A 210 -17.71 -0.41 -17.55
N ASN A 211 -17.74 0.65 -16.71
CA ASN A 211 -17.58 0.53 -15.25
C ASN A 211 -16.36 -0.24 -14.76
N GLY A 212 -15.27 -0.19 -15.51
CA GLY A 212 -14.10 -0.96 -15.11
C GLY A 212 -14.30 -2.47 -15.07
N GLU A 213 -15.36 -3.02 -15.68
CA GLU A 213 -15.56 -4.48 -15.72
C GLU A 213 -14.33 -5.21 -16.26
N TYR A 214 -13.67 -4.67 -17.26
CA TYR A 214 -12.42 -5.26 -17.76
C TYR A 214 -11.27 -5.16 -16.78
N ILE A 215 -11.25 -4.13 -15.93
CA ILE A 215 -10.27 -3.98 -14.87
C ILE A 215 -10.56 -4.95 -13.72
N CYS A 216 -11.84 -5.25 -13.47
CA CYS A 216 -12.25 -6.23 -12.47
C CYS A 216 -11.81 -7.65 -12.82
N GLU A 217 -11.81 -7.96 -14.11
CA GLU A 217 -11.50 -9.30 -14.60
C GLU A 217 -10.06 -9.70 -14.34
N GLY A 218 -9.29 -10.15 -14.04
CA GLY A 218 -7.87 -10.45 -13.81
C GLY A 218 -7.69 -11.40 -12.65
N ASN A 219 -7.26 -12.60 -12.96
CA ASN A 219 -7.03 -13.61 -11.96
C ASN A 219 -5.81 -13.27 -11.12
N GLN A 220 -5.98 -13.20 -9.80
CA GLN A 220 -4.87 -13.08 -8.88
C GLN A 220 -4.48 -14.47 -8.36
N GLN A 221 -3.27 -14.88 -8.70
CA GLN A 221 -2.75 -16.21 -8.43
C GLN A 221 -1.59 -16.14 -7.43
N TYR A 222 -1.75 -16.76 -6.27
CA TYR A 222 -0.72 -16.85 -5.23
C TYR A 222 -0.11 -18.25 -5.25
N TYR A 223 1.17 -18.31 -5.61
CA TYR A 223 1.99 -19.52 -5.58
C TYR A 223 2.82 -19.53 -4.31
N ILE A 224 2.58 -20.48 -3.44
CA ILE A 224 3.20 -20.58 -2.11
C ILE A 224 4.30 -21.64 -2.14
N ASP A 225 5.47 -21.31 -1.58
CA ASP A 225 6.57 -22.25 -1.33
C ASP A 225 7.09 -23.03 -2.56
N GLY A 226 7.00 -22.41 -3.73
CA GLY A 226 7.51 -22.96 -4.98
C GLY A 226 6.52 -23.85 -5.72
N GLU A 227 5.23 -23.73 -5.43
CA GLU A 227 4.16 -24.45 -6.14
C GLU A 227 4.19 -24.19 -7.66
N GLU A 228 3.82 -25.21 -8.44
CA GLU A 228 3.63 -25.13 -9.88
C GLU A 228 2.24 -24.55 -10.23
N GLU A 229 1.22 -24.93 -9.46
CA GLU A 229 -0.14 -24.42 -9.54
C GLU A 229 -0.46 -23.56 -8.32
N PRO A 230 -1.24 -22.49 -8.43
CA PRO A 230 -1.50 -21.60 -7.31
C PRO A 230 -2.43 -22.24 -6.27
N SER A 231 -2.04 -22.19 -4.98
CA SER A 231 -2.93 -22.61 -3.88
C SER A 231 -4.11 -21.65 -3.67
N ILE A 232 -3.95 -20.38 -4.05
CA ILE A 232 -5.00 -19.37 -3.94
C ILE A 232 -5.12 -18.70 -5.30
N GLU A 233 -6.30 -18.79 -5.89
CA GLU A 233 -6.63 -18.11 -7.13
C GLU A 233 -7.99 -17.45 -7.01
N TYR A 234 -8.03 -16.16 -7.31
CA TYR A 234 -9.25 -15.38 -7.42
C TYR A 234 -9.58 -15.18 -8.89
N CYS A 235 -10.85 -15.38 -9.26
CA CYS A 235 -11.31 -15.25 -10.64
C CYS A 235 -11.53 -13.80 -11.09
N GLY A 236 -11.37 -12.84 -10.19
CA GLY A 236 -11.46 -11.42 -10.48
C GLY A 236 -10.70 -10.60 -9.45
N ASN A 237 -10.31 -9.39 -9.83
CA ASN A 237 -9.67 -8.45 -8.92
C ASN A 237 -10.62 -8.03 -7.80
N GLU A 238 -11.90 -7.85 -8.07
CA GLU A 238 -12.89 -7.53 -7.06
C GLU A 238 -13.02 -8.63 -6.02
N ASP A 239 -13.00 -9.89 -6.43
CA ASP A 239 -13.06 -11.05 -5.52
C ASP A 239 -11.81 -11.09 -4.62
N ALA A 240 -10.64 -10.82 -5.20
CA ALA A 240 -9.39 -10.76 -4.45
C ALA A 240 -9.42 -9.70 -3.34
N PHE A 241 -10.21 -8.64 -3.52
CA PHE A 241 -10.41 -7.57 -2.55
C PHE A 241 -11.74 -7.65 -1.80
N SER A 242 -12.43 -8.81 -1.84
CA SER A 242 -13.70 -9.08 -1.13
C SER A 242 -14.88 -8.24 -1.60
N HIS A 243 -14.92 -7.94 -2.88
CA HIS A 243 -16.07 -7.38 -3.58
C HIS A 243 -16.68 -8.44 -4.51
N SER A 244 -17.80 -8.16 -5.13
CA SER A 244 -18.49 -9.05 -6.06
C SER A 244 -19.28 -8.24 -7.09
N TRP A 245 -19.27 -8.70 -8.34
CA TRP A 245 -19.95 -8.02 -9.44
C TRP A 245 -19.47 -6.59 -9.64
N GLY A 246 -18.17 -6.40 -9.57
CA GLY A 246 -17.51 -5.10 -9.60
C GLY A 246 -17.35 -4.49 -8.21
N PHE A 247 -17.04 -3.21 -8.18
CA PHE A 247 -16.74 -2.49 -6.95
C PHE A 247 -17.93 -1.58 -6.58
N GLY A 248 -18.57 -1.86 -5.45
CA GLY A 248 -19.62 -1.00 -4.91
C GLY A 248 -19.07 0.34 -4.38
N ASP A 249 -19.97 1.23 -3.95
CA ASP A 249 -19.62 2.54 -3.38
C ASP A 249 -19.03 2.48 -1.96
N CYS A 250 -18.40 1.38 -1.59
CA CYS A 250 -17.85 1.16 -0.26
C CYS A 250 -16.51 1.85 -0.12
N CYS A 251 -16.48 2.99 0.55
CA CYS A 251 -15.25 3.74 0.85
C CYS A 251 -14.43 3.15 1.99
N GLY A 252 -14.88 2.08 2.63
CA GLY A 252 -14.09 1.45 3.67
C GLY A 252 -14.87 0.59 4.64
N GLY A 253 -14.16 -0.37 5.18
CA GLY A 253 -14.51 -1.24 6.28
C GLY A 253 -13.24 -1.65 6.99
N ASP A 254 -13.35 -2.40 8.09
CA ASP A 254 -12.16 -2.78 8.88
C ASP A 254 -11.17 -3.60 8.06
N LEU A 255 -11.66 -4.48 7.19
CA LEU A 255 -10.85 -5.47 6.48
C LEU A 255 -10.64 -5.15 4.99
N HIS A 256 -11.51 -4.40 4.35
CA HIS A 256 -11.37 -4.05 2.94
C HIS A 256 -11.95 -2.67 2.63
N ALA A 257 -11.44 -2.05 1.58
CA ALA A 257 -11.88 -0.73 1.13
C ALA A 257 -11.66 -0.56 -0.37
N VAL A 258 -12.56 0.16 -1.03
CA VAL A 258 -12.27 0.86 -2.27
C VAL A 258 -11.70 2.23 -1.88
N ILE A 259 -10.43 2.46 -2.20
CA ILE A 259 -9.72 3.69 -1.82
C ILE A 259 -10.07 4.79 -2.80
N THR A 260 -9.99 4.48 -4.08
CA THR A 260 -10.29 5.41 -5.16
C THR A 260 -11.08 4.66 -6.21
N ARG A 261 -12.24 5.20 -6.53
CA ARG A 261 -13.01 4.80 -7.70
C ARG A 261 -13.16 6.02 -8.57
N MET A 262 -12.37 6.07 -9.59
CA MET A 262 -12.50 7.09 -10.62
C MET A 262 -13.07 6.45 -11.87
N GLU A 263 -14.38 6.28 -11.86
CA GLU A 263 -15.10 6.08 -13.09
C GLU A 263 -15.11 7.43 -13.81
N HIS A 264 -14.34 7.53 -14.87
CA HIS A 264 -14.29 8.73 -15.71
C HIS A 264 -13.84 10.03 -15.01
N PRO A 265 -12.66 10.09 -14.36
CA PRO A 265 -12.12 11.36 -13.87
C PRO A 265 -11.91 12.36 -15.03
N THR A 266 -11.72 11.82 -16.21
CA THR A 266 -11.90 12.47 -17.51
C THR A 266 -12.69 11.53 -18.40
N PRO A 267 -13.30 11.98 -19.51
CA PRO A 267 -14.00 11.10 -20.46
C PRO A 267 -13.15 9.95 -21.04
N THR A 268 -11.87 9.89 -20.73
CA THR A 268 -10.89 8.99 -21.33
C THR A 268 -10.09 8.17 -20.31
N ARG A 269 -10.43 8.21 -19.02
CA ARG A 269 -9.64 7.49 -18.00
C ARG A 269 -10.53 6.66 -17.09
N THR A 270 -10.11 5.42 -16.85
CA THR A 270 -10.69 4.54 -15.84
C THR A 270 -9.63 4.14 -14.82
N GLU A 271 -9.91 4.30 -13.55
CA GLU A 271 -8.98 3.96 -12.47
C GLU A 271 -9.70 3.44 -11.23
N ILE A 272 -9.11 2.45 -10.58
CA ILE A 272 -9.59 1.93 -9.32
C ILE A 272 -8.45 1.57 -8.40
N ALA A 273 -8.59 1.89 -7.12
CA ALA A 273 -7.68 1.47 -6.06
C ALA A 273 -8.43 0.71 -4.96
N MET A 274 -7.89 -0.42 -4.56
CA MET A 274 -8.50 -1.37 -3.65
C MET A 274 -7.52 -1.72 -2.53
N LEU A 275 -8.06 -1.98 -1.35
CA LEU A 275 -7.29 -2.41 -0.17
C LEU A 275 -7.97 -3.61 0.48
N ARG A 276 -7.16 -4.60 0.88
CA ARG A 276 -7.57 -5.70 1.76
C ARG A 276 -6.59 -5.83 2.93
N CYS A 277 -7.11 -5.71 4.15
CA CYS A 277 -6.40 -6.00 5.37
C CYS A 277 -6.63 -7.46 5.76
N ARG A 278 -5.59 -8.28 5.67
CA ARG A 278 -5.65 -9.73 5.91
C ARG A 278 -5.38 -10.06 7.38
N THR A 279 -6.20 -9.52 8.27
CA THR A 279 -6.06 -9.75 9.71
C THR A 279 -6.49 -11.16 10.11
N LEU A 280 -7.59 -11.63 9.52
CA LEU A 280 -8.19 -12.93 9.81
C LEU A 280 -7.81 -14.00 8.77
N ASP A 281 -7.49 -13.59 7.56
CA ASP A 281 -7.21 -14.43 6.39
C ASP A 281 -5.78 -14.19 5.84
N SER A 282 -4.82 -14.08 6.74
CA SER A 282 -3.42 -13.88 6.38
C SER A 282 -2.89 -15.02 5.50
N ILE A 283 -1.96 -14.69 4.59
CA ILE A 283 -1.29 -15.67 3.74
C ILE A 283 0.10 -15.93 4.30
N GLY A 284 0.30 -17.14 4.84
CA GLY A 284 1.60 -17.60 5.35
C GLY A 284 2.37 -18.36 4.29
N PHE A 285 3.69 -18.21 4.29
CA PHE A 285 4.62 -18.97 3.45
C PHE A 285 5.93 -19.23 4.19
N GLN A 286 6.62 -20.34 3.86
CA GLN A 286 7.83 -20.78 4.54
C GLN A 286 9.09 -20.67 3.69
N LYS A 287 8.97 -20.62 2.36
CA LYS A 287 10.09 -20.54 1.41
C LYS A 287 9.97 -19.39 0.47
N SER A 288 8.78 -19.17 -0.08
CA SER A 288 8.56 -18.10 -1.05
C SER A 288 7.08 -17.80 -1.25
N LEU A 289 6.80 -16.60 -1.74
CA LEU A 289 5.50 -16.20 -2.25
C LEU A 289 5.67 -15.51 -3.59
N ARG A 290 4.94 -15.96 -4.61
CA ARG A 290 4.83 -15.29 -5.90
C ARG A 290 3.38 -14.92 -6.15
N LEU A 291 3.12 -13.65 -6.47
CA LEU A 291 1.81 -13.16 -6.87
C LEU A 291 1.85 -12.82 -8.35
N VAL A 292 0.88 -13.36 -9.08
CA VAL A 292 0.71 -13.15 -10.51
C VAL A 292 -0.68 -12.57 -10.78
N LEU A 293 -0.75 -11.62 -11.71
CA LEU A 293 -1.99 -11.08 -12.25
C LEU A 293 -2.12 -11.52 -13.70
N ASP A 294 -3.18 -12.27 -14.01
CA ASP A 294 -3.37 -12.88 -15.33
C ASP A 294 -4.77 -12.60 -15.88
N TYR A 295 -4.82 -11.84 -16.97
CA TYR A 295 -6.07 -11.52 -17.68
C TYR A 295 -6.39 -12.47 -18.83
N ARG A 296 -5.51 -13.44 -19.14
CA ARG A 296 -5.67 -14.31 -20.32
C ARG A 296 -6.87 -15.23 -20.22
N TYR A 297 -7.20 -15.69 -19.03
CA TYR A 297 -8.31 -16.62 -18.80
C TYR A 297 -9.65 -16.06 -19.27
N ASP A 298 -9.91 -14.79 -19.03
CA ASP A 298 -11.15 -14.15 -19.38
C ASP A 298 -11.25 -13.83 -20.88
N PHE A 299 -10.11 -13.64 -21.50
CA PHE A 299 -10.02 -13.24 -22.91
C PHE A 299 -9.88 -14.44 -23.87
N TYR A 300 -9.26 -15.55 -23.45
CA TYR A 300 -8.92 -16.67 -24.32
C TYR A 300 -9.79 -17.91 -24.15
N ALA A 301 -10.80 -17.90 -23.33
CA ALA A 301 -11.70 -19.04 -23.11
C ALA A 301 -12.53 -19.47 -24.33
N LYS A 302 -12.08 -19.14 -25.55
CA LYS A 302 -12.73 -19.52 -26.82
C LYS A 302 -12.91 -21.02 -26.98
N ASP A 303 -12.00 -21.81 -26.42
CA ASP A 303 -11.97 -23.27 -26.55
C ASP A 303 -12.49 -23.99 -25.30
N SER A 304 -13.04 -23.24 -24.36
CA SER A 304 -13.67 -23.83 -23.19
C SER A 304 -14.83 -24.76 -23.62
N THR A 305 -14.76 -25.98 -23.15
CA THR A 305 -15.87 -26.95 -23.29
C THR A 305 -17.06 -26.57 -22.41
N ASN A 306 -16.93 -25.56 -21.58
CA ASN A 306 -17.98 -25.04 -20.72
C ASN A 306 -19.09 -24.39 -21.57
N PRO A 307 -20.31 -24.93 -21.57
CA PRO A 307 -21.42 -24.44 -22.40
C PRO A 307 -21.82 -22.99 -22.03
N TYR A 308 -21.54 -22.53 -20.84
CA TYR A 308 -21.82 -21.14 -20.41
C TYR A 308 -20.95 -20.11 -21.11
N HIS A 309 -19.75 -20.47 -21.53
CA HIS A 309 -18.87 -19.59 -22.30
C HIS A 309 -19.33 -19.38 -23.75
N LYS A 310 -20.16 -20.24 -24.27
CA LYS A 310 -20.68 -20.14 -25.66
C LYS A 310 -21.90 -19.24 -25.80
N GLN A 311 -22.61 -18.96 -24.72
CA GLN A 311 -23.90 -18.23 -24.75
C GLN A 311 -23.90 -16.96 -23.89
N GLY A 312 -22.83 -16.66 -23.18
CA GLY A 312 -22.77 -15.54 -22.25
C GLY A 312 -22.56 -14.17 -22.91
N VAL A 313 -22.86 -13.15 -22.17
CA VAL A 313 -22.64 -11.74 -22.48
C VAL A 313 -21.20 -11.45 -22.93
N PHE A 314 -20.24 -12.25 -22.50
CA PHE A 314 -18.83 -12.15 -22.86
C PHE A 314 -18.50 -12.57 -24.31
N ALA A 315 -19.33 -13.38 -24.95
CA ALA A 315 -19.08 -13.86 -26.33
C ALA A 315 -19.19 -12.74 -27.38
N SER A 316 -19.86 -11.66 -27.09
CA SER A 316 -20.11 -10.53 -27.99
C SER A 316 -19.16 -9.36 -27.82
N ARG A 317 -18.34 -9.33 -26.75
CA ARG A 317 -17.44 -8.23 -26.47
C ARG A 317 -16.18 -8.36 -27.35
N LYS A 318 -15.87 -7.30 -28.09
CA LYS A 318 -14.59 -7.22 -28.81
C LYS A 318 -13.47 -7.20 -27.77
N ARG A 319 -12.60 -8.19 -27.85
CA ARG A 319 -11.34 -8.23 -27.11
C ARG A 319 -10.44 -7.16 -27.63
N VAL A 320 -10.26 -6.12 -26.86
CA VAL A 320 -9.35 -5.02 -27.20
C VAL A 320 -8.18 -5.13 -26.26
N SER A 321 -6.99 -5.29 -26.83
CA SER A 321 -5.75 -5.12 -26.08
C SER A 321 -5.58 -3.67 -25.69
N TYR A 322 -5.19 -3.41 -24.43
CA TYR A 322 -5.01 -2.07 -23.92
C TYR A 322 -3.92 -1.99 -22.85
N PRO A 323 -3.25 -0.82 -22.73
CA PRO A 323 -2.30 -0.61 -21.65
C PRO A 323 -3.04 -0.44 -20.31
N LEU A 324 -2.59 -1.16 -19.31
CA LEU A 324 -3.07 -1.08 -17.93
C LEU A 324 -1.90 -0.76 -17.00
N ARG A 325 -1.91 0.40 -16.38
CA ARG A 325 -0.97 0.70 -15.29
C ARG A 325 -1.38 -0.10 -14.06
N VAL A 326 -0.48 -0.92 -13.58
CA VAL A 326 -0.66 -1.74 -12.38
C VAL A 326 0.32 -1.26 -11.31
N ARG A 327 -0.23 -0.80 -10.18
CA ARG A 327 0.54 -0.55 -8.96
C ARG A 327 0.06 -1.52 -7.90
N ASN A 328 0.99 -2.21 -7.29
CA ASN A 328 0.66 -3.26 -6.31
C ASN A 328 1.57 -3.18 -5.11
N CYS A 329 1.03 -3.42 -3.94
CA CYS A 329 1.78 -3.36 -2.70
C CYS A 329 1.35 -4.46 -1.74
N ILE A 330 2.28 -5.34 -1.40
CA ILE A 330 2.10 -6.41 -0.43
C ILE A 330 2.86 -6.04 0.84
N TYR A 331 2.14 -5.91 1.95
CA TYR A 331 2.73 -5.71 3.28
C TYR A 331 2.78 -7.05 4.00
N TYR A 332 3.97 -7.44 4.42
CA TYR A 332 4.19 -8.73 5.06
C TYR A 332 5.21 -8.63 6.19
N TYR A 333 5.19 -9.60 7.08
CA TYR A 333 6.18 -9.73 8.13
C TYR A 333 7.09 -10.91 7.87
N SER A 334 8.39 -10.73 8.12
CA SER A 334 9.39 -11.79 8.09
C SER A 334 10.29 -11.69 9.31
N LEU A 335 10.70 -12.84 9.85
CA LEU A 335 11.62 -12.89 10.98
C LEU A 335 13.06 -12.50 10.59
N GLU A 336 13.38 -12.63 9.31
CA GLU A 336 14.68 -12.26 8.77
C GLU A 336 14.66 -10.80 8.29
N CYS A 337 15.64 -10.05 8.77
CA CYS A 337 16.02 -8.80 8.16
C CYS A 337 17.01 -9.15 7.05
N ASP A 338 16.78 -8.70 5.81
CA ASP A 338 17.68 -9.03 4.70
C ASP A 338 19.09 -8.56 5.04
N LYS A 339 20.01 -9.50 5.10
CA LYS A 339 21.44 -9.17 5.10
C LYS A 339 21.80 -8.75 3.68
N LYS A 340 21.68 -7.47 3.40
CA LYS A 340 22.20 -6.89 2.15
C LYS A 340 23.57 -6.30 2.39
#